data_01a5e2c883e2e6cbc22918d48423072b
#
_entry.id   01a5e2c883e2e6cbc22918d48423072b
#
_cell.length_a   1.000
_cell.length_b   1.000
_cell.length_c   1.000
_cell.angle_alpha   90.00
_cell.angle_beta   90.00
_cell.angle_gamma   90.00
#
_symmetry.space_group_name_H-M   'P 1'
#
loop_
_entity.id
_entity.type
_entity.pdbx_description
1 polymer ?
#
loop_
_entity_poly.entity_id
_entity_poly.type
_entity_poly.pdbx_seq_one_letter_code
_entity_poly.pdbx_strand_id
1 'polypeptide(L)'
;MDVLEFKQRFRKPTGIVIGLVCQFVFLPLMGFTSIRLFYRGDPVHGIPLLVTVCSPGGSYSNWWCSLFNSDLPLSMAMTSASSLFAVATLPINVLIYLKLSYPSEESAVSLDWGGLFTSLAVVVAGILGGLILGQNKPAWRPRLNVAGNAAGVSLVLLGFFFSSNSSAPIWARTDHFYAGVAMPCVFGLLISLAFAWACGLPKPHCLSVTIETCYQNTAIPLAVILSSFSNDDADLCASLGMTPRRVWAERAGAGASTSDLLPACDVLGMATGIPTFYQVIQIASLACVCLAGWKAGWTYAPPKHGFYRVLSRNYQPGAVAEEPDRLRHEEEDEKEGCIPVRRWCGGRAGGGEGSSGNVPETSPSGAVELAEVRVETETEAEERGET
;
A
#
# COMPACT_ATOMS: atom_id res chain seq x y z
N MET A 1 2.19 17.35 -4.02
CA MET A 1 1.27 17.18 -2.88
C MET A 1 1.24 18.48 -2.12
N ASP A 2 0.07 19.08 -1.97
CA ASP A 2 -0.10 20.30 -1.19
C ASP A 2 -0.16 19.93 0.31
N VAL A 3 0.77 20.49 1.09
CA VAL A 3 0.83 20.32 2.56
C VAL A 3 -0.45 20.86 3.21
N LEU A 4 -1.08 21.85 2.58
CA LEU A 4 -2.36 22.44 3.04
C LEU A 4 -3.51 21.43 2.94
N GLU A 5 -3.64 20.69 1.85
CA GLU A 5 -4.67 19.66 1.69
C GLU A 5 -4.49 18.52 2.69
N PHE A 6 -3.24 18.05 2.90
CA PHE A 6 -2.93 17.07 3.91
C PHE A 6 -3.33 17.54 5.32
N LYS A 7 -2.98 18.80 5.69
CA LYS A 7 -3.35 19.38 6.99
C LYS A 7 -4.86 19.53 7.15
N GLN A 8 -5.60 19.85 6.05
CA GLN A 8 -7.05 19.93 6.07
C GLN A 8 -7.72 18.61 6.38
N ARG A 9 -7.16 17.46 5.92
CA ARG A 9 -7.70 16.12 6.22
C ARG A 9 -7.62 15.78 7.70
N PHE A 10 -6.56 16.20 8.39
CA PHE A 10 -6.47 16.06 9.85
C PHE A 10 -7.42 16.99 10.62
N ARG A 11 -7.79 18.13 10.06
CA ARG A 11 -8.82 19.01 10.67
C ARG A 11 -10.25 18.47 10.51
N LYS A 12 -10.51 17.66 9.48
CA LYS A 12 -11.78 16.95 9.28
C LYS A 12 -11.54 15.45 9.25
N PRO A 13 -11.31 14.82 10.42
CA PRO A 13 -10.76 13.45 10.50
C PRO A 13 -11.77 12.34 10.21
N THR A 14 -13.01 12.66 9.82
CA THR A 14 -14.08 11.66 9.63
C THR A 14 -13.65 10.50 8.74
N GLY A 15 -13.04 10.78 7.57
CA GLY A 15 -12.54 9.74 6.68
C GLY A 15 -11.41 8.91 7.31
N ILE A 16 -10.50 9.56 8.05
CA ILE A 16 -9.41 8.89 8.76
C ILE A 16 -9.97 7.97 9.85
N VAL A 17 -10.91 8.45 10.67
CA VAL A 17 -11.51 7.65 11.75
C VAL A 17 -12.25 6.44 11.20
N ILE A 18 -13.07 6.63 10.14
CA ILE A 18 -13.78 5.53 9.47
C ILE A 18 -12.77 4.51 8.93
N GLY A 19 -11.70 4.97 8.30
CA GLY A 19 -10.64 4.10 7.81
C GLY A 19 -9.93 3.32 8.91
N LEU A 20 -9.60 3.97 10.04
CA LEU A 20 -9.00 3.29 11.20
C LEU A 20 -9.92 2.23 11.80
N VAL A 21 -11.24 2.47 11.84
CA VAL A 21 -12.23 1.45 12.25
C VAL A 21 -12.24 0.28 11.27
N CYS A 22 -12.26 0.54 9.97
CA CYS A 22 -12.19 -0.51 8.96
C CYS A 22 -10.90 -1.33 9.10
N GLN A 23 -9.77 -0.66 9.30
CA GLN A 23 -8.44 -1.24 9.38
C GLN A 23 -8.21 -2.07 10.64
N PHE A 24 -8.61 -1.59 11.82
CA PHE A 24 -8.24 -2.18 13.09
C PHE A 24 -9.39 -2.88 13.84
N VAL A 25 -10.61 -2.81 13.31
CA VAL A 25 -11.76 -3.54 13.86
C VAL A 25 -12.29 -4.55 12.83
N PHE A 26 -12.74 -4.09 11.66
CA PHE A 26 -13.40 -4.99 10.71
C PHE A 26 -12.42 -5.97 10.05
N LEU A 27 -11.27 -5.52 9.62
CA LEU A 27 -10.31 -6.39 8.93
C LEU A 27 -9.73 -7.48 9.84
N PRO A 28 -9.27 -7.19 11.08
CA PRO A 28 -8.88 -8.23 12.01
C PRO A 28 -10.00 -9.21 12.36
N LEU A 29 -11.25 -8.74 12.48
CA LEU A 29 -12.41 -9.61 12.67
C LEU A 29 -12.65 -10.55 11.50
N MET A 30 -12.48 -10.07 10.26
CA MET A 30 -12.54 -10.91 9.06
C MET A 30 -11.40 -11.94 9.04
N GLY A 31 -10.19 -11.55 9.44
CA GLY A 31 -9.06 -12.45 9.59
C GLY A 31 -9.33 -13.54 10.63
N PHE A 32 -9.82 -13.17 11.81
CA PHE A 32 -10.24 -14.12 12.84
C PHE A 32 -11.33 -15.08 12.33
N THR A 33 -12.33 -14.56 11.63
CA THR A 33 -13.38 -15.39 11.05
C THR A 33 -12.80 -16.38 10.04
N SER A 34 -11.87 -15.94 9.20
CA SER A 34 -11.18 -16.80 8.25
C SER A 34 -10.38 -17.91 8.95
N ILE A 35 -9.66 -17.59 10.02
CA ILE A 35 -8.93 -18.58 10.81
C ILE A 35 -9.87 -19.64 11.38
N ARG A 36 -11.01 -19.23 11.93
CA ARG A 36 -12.01 -20.15 12.48
C ARG A 36 -12.64 -21.06 11.44
N LEU A 37 -12.75 -20.61 10.20
CA LEU A 37 -13.35 -21.37 9.10
C LEU A 37 -12.36 -22.29 8.38
N PHE A 38 -11.13 -21.80 8.13
CA PHE A 38 -10.17 -22.46 7.23
C PHE A 38 -8.90 -22.97 7.91
N TYR A 39 -8.49 -22.35 9.04
CA TYR A 39 -7.20 -22.65 9.72
C TYR A 39 -7.35 -23.05 11.18
N ARG A 40 -8.51 -23.67 11.50
CA ARG A 40 -8.77 -24.14 12.87
C ARG A 40 -7.76 -25.24 13.23
N GLY A 41 -6.96 -24.96 14.27
CA GLY A 41 -5.89 -25.89 14.69
C GLY A 41 -4.63 -25.85 13.83
N ASP A 42 -4.53 -24.88 12.90
CA ASP A 42 -3.35 -24.67 12.05
C ASP A 42 -2.72 -23.30 12.34
N PRO A 43 -1.84 -23.19 13.33
CA PRO A 43 -1.20 -21.94 13.70
C PRO A 43 -0.18 -21.48 12.64
N VAL A 44 0.37 -22.37 11.82
CA VAL A 44 1.38 -22.04 10.79
C VAL A 44 0.80 -21.14 9.70
N HIS A 45 -0.47 -21.31 9.36
CA HIS A 45 -1.17 -20.43 8.41
C HIS A 45 -1.95 -19.33 9.13
N GLY A 46 -2.56 -19.65 10.28
CA GLY A 46 -3.43 -18.70 10.98
C GLY A 46 -2.70 -17.52 11.61
N ILE A 47 -1.53 -17.73 12.22
CA ILE A 47 -0.75 -16.63 12.84
C ILE A 47 -0.25 -15.64 11.79
N PRO A 48 0.40 -16.07 10.69
CA PRO A 48 0.78 -15.17 9.60
C PRO A 48 -0.40 -14.37 9.02
N LEU A 49 -1.57 -15.01 8.85
CA LEU A 49 -2.77 -14.32 8.38
C LEU A 49 -3.21 -13.25 9.37
N LEU A 50 -3.23 -13.58 10.67
CA LEU A 50 -3.63 -12.65 11.72
C LEU A 50 -2.71 -11.41 11.75
N VAL A 51 -1.39 -11.63 11.73
CA VAL A 51 -0.41 -10.52 11.68
C VAL A 51 -0.61 -9.68 10.41
N THR A 52 -0.90 -10.32 9.27
CA THR A 52 -1.14 -9.61 7.99
C THR A 52 -2.36 -8.69 8.09
N VAL A 53 -3.51 -9.19 8.56
CA VAL A 53 -4.75 -8.40 8.63
C VAL A 53 -4.76 -7.37 9.76
N CYS A 54 -3.92 -7.54 10.78
CA CYS A 54 -3.72 -6.56 11.84
C CYS A 54 -2.66 -5.49 11.50
N SER A 55 -1.92 -5.67 10.40
CA SER A 55 -0.89 -4.73 9.95
C SER A 55 -1.50 -3.39 9.51
N PRO A 56 -0.75 -2.28 9.52
CA PRO A 56 -1.22 -1.02 8.99
C PRO A 56 -1.34 -1.05 7.46
N GLY A 57 -2.00 -0.04 6.88
CA GLY A 57 -2.06 0.14 5.44
C GLY A 57 -0.66 0.25 4.82
N GLY A 58 -0.48 -0.34 3.64
CA GLY A 58 0.79 -0.35 2.93
C GLY A 58 0.98 0.87 2.04
N SER A 59 2.22 1.31 1.82
CA SER A 59 2.57 2.54 1.08
C SER A 59 2.06 2.57 -0.36
N TYR A 60 1.84 1.43 -0.98
CA TYR A 60 1.32 1.35 -2.35
C TYR A 60 -0.17 1.66 -2.49
N SER A 61 -0.93 1.76 -1.39
CA SER A 61 -2.31 2.26 -1.40
C SER A 61 -2.38 3.67 -2.00
N ASN A 62 -1.42 4.53 -1.66
CA ASN A 62 -1.29 5.88 -2.21
C ASN A 62 -1.06 5.88 -3.72
N TRP A 63 -0.29 4.91 -4.23
CA TRP A 63 -0.09 4.74 -5.67
C TRP A 63 -1.39 4.36 -6.39
N TRP A 64 -2.20 3.44 -5.82
CA TRP A 64 -3.51 3.09 -6.36
C TRP A 64 -4.47 4.29 -6.37
N CYS A 65 -4.49 5.07 -5.28
CA CYS A 65 -5.30 6.28 -5.18
C CYS A 65 -4.88 7.34 -6.21
N SER A 66 -3.58 7.50 -6.44
CA SER A 66 -3.05 8.39 -7.48
C SER A 66 -3.40 7.91 -8.88
N LEU A 67 -3.19 6.62 -9.16
CA LEU A 67 -3.39 6.01 -10.47
C LEU A 67 -4.84 6.12 -10.96
N PHE A 68 -5.80 5.87 -10.07
CA PHE A 68 -7.23 5.91 -10.38
C PHE A 68 -7.92 7.21 -9.97
N ASN A 69 -7.16 8.21 -9.50
CA ASN A 69 -7.68 9.52 -9.12
C ASN A 69 -8.80 9.45 -8.06
N SER A 70 -8.64 8.62 -7.03
CA SER A 70 -9.40 8.72 -5.79
C SER A 70 -8.78 9.78 -4.87
N ASP A 71 -9.24 9.98 -3.63
CA ASP A 71 -8.71 11.03 -2.74
C ASP A 71 -7.32 10.67 -2.20
N LEU A 72 -6.26 11.10 -2.91
CA LEU A 72 -4.88 10.86 -2.53
C LEU A 72 -4.48 11.51 -1.19
N PRO A 73 -4.84 12.78 -0.88
CA PRO A 73 -4.56 13.38 0.42
C PRO A 73 -5.15 12.61 1.61
N LEU A 74 -6.37 12.05 1.45
CA LEU A 74 -6.97 11.21 2.47
C LEU A 74 -6.20 9.89 2.65
N SER A 75 -5.86 9.21 1.55
CA SER A 75 -5.07 7.97 1.58
C SER A 75 -3.76 8.17 2.32
N MET A 76 -2.99 9.22 1.99
CA MET A 76 -1.72 9.52 2.66
C MET A 76 -1.88 9.84 4.15
N ALA A 77 -2.95 10.56 4.52
CA ALA A 77 -3.25 10.84 5.92
C ALA A 77 -3.61 9.56 6.68
N MET A 78 -4.37 8.66 6.04
CA MET A 78 -4.72 7.35 6.61
C MET A 78 -3.50 6.45 6.78
N THR A 79 -2.64 6.31 5.76
CA THR A 79 -1.39 5.52 5.86
C THR A 79 -0.53 6.01 7.02
N SER A 80 -0.38 7.33 7.16
CA SER A 80 0.41 7.92 8.25
C SER A 80 -0.23 7.65 9.62
N ALA A 81 -1.54 7.86 9.74
CA ALA A 81 -2.27 7.61 10.97
C ALA A 81 -2.26 6.11 11.33
N SER A 82 -2.61 5.23 10.39
CA SER A 82 -2.65 3.78 10.63
C SER A 82 -1.31 3.23 11.06
N SER A 83 -0.19 3.69 10.47
CA SER A 83 1.15 3.26 10.86
C SER A 83 1.50 3.67 12.30
N LEU A 84 1.10 4.85 12.74
CA LEU A 84 1.31 5.29 14.13
C LEU A 84 0.41 4.50 15.09
N PHE A 85 -0.87 4.32 14.76
CA PHE A 85 -1.80 3.56 15.59
C PHE A 85 -1.43 2.07 15.66
N ALA A 86 -0.84 1.50 14.62
CA ALA A 86 -0.44 0.09 14.58
C ALA A 86 0.54 -0.29 15.67
N VAL A 87 1.36 0.64 16.17
CA VAL A 87 2.27 0.36 17.30
C VAL A 87 1.55 -0.20 18.52
N ALA A 88 0.33 0.28 18.77
CA ALA A 88 -0.50 -0.23 19.87
C ALA A 88 -1.54 -1.25 19.39
N THR A 89 -2.23 -0.98 18.26
CA THR A 89 -3.38 -1.78 17.84
C THR A 89 -3.00 -3.14 17.27
N LEU A 90 -1.86 -3.26 16.58
CA LEU A 90 -1.42 -4.55 16.01
C LEU A 90 -1.14 -5.56 17.13
N PRO A 91 -0.26 -5.29 18.14
CA PRO A 91 -0.03 -6.24 19.22
C PRO A 91 -1.30 -6.59 19.99
N ILE A 92 -2.16 -5.60 20.26
CA ILE A 92 -3.42 -5.81 20.98
C ILE A 92 -4.34 -6.75 20.20
N ASN A 93 -4.57 -6.49 18.93
CA ASN A 93 -5.41 -7.32 18.07
C ASN A 93 -4.85 -8.73 17.93
N VAL A 94 -3.53 -8.86 17.67
CA VAL A 94 -2.88 -10.16 17.57
C VAL A 94 -3.05 -10.94 18.87
N LEU A 95 -2.82 -10.34 20.04
CA LEU A 95 -3.02 -11.01 21.35
C LEU A 95 -4.46 -11.47 21.55
N ILE A 96 -5.44 -10.61 21.27
CA ILE A 96 -6.86 -10.93 21.46
C ILE A 96 -7.27 -12.10 20.57
N TYR A 97 -7.03 -11.96 19.27
CA TYR A 97 -7.50 -12.94 18.30
C TYR A 97 -6.69 -14.23 18.30
N LEU A 98 -5.38 -14.18 18.68
CA LEU A 98 -4.57 -15.37 18.89
C LEU A 98 -5.14 -16.24 20.00
N LYS A 99 -5.43 -15.64 21.18
CA LYS A 99 -6.04 -16.35 22.30
C LYS A 99 -7.43 -16.90 21.98
N LEU A 100 -8.21 -16.18 21.19
CA LEU A 100 -9.54 -16.64 20.77
C LEU A 100 -9.48 -17.74 19.71
N SER A 101 -8.45 -17.75 18.86
CA SER A 101 -8.29 -18.75 17.80
C SER A 101 -7.67 -20.04 18.32
N TYR A 102 -6.68 -19.95 19.19
CA TYR A 102 -5.86 -21.06 19.68
C TYR A 102 -5.82 -21.06 21.23
N PRO A 103 -6.90 -21.48 21.90
CA PRO A 103 -7.02 -21.41 23.37
C PRO A 103 -6.16 -22.45 24.14
N SER A 104 -5.69 -23.50 23.48
CA SER A 104 -4.83 -24.52 24.12
C SER A 104 -3.37 -24.05 24.11
N GLU A 105 -2.74 -24.08 25.30
CA GLU A 105 -1.32 -23.66 25.47
C GLU A 105 -0.34 -24.51 24.66
N GLU A 106 -0.70 -25.75 24.32
CA GLU A 106 0.10 -26.66 23.46
C GLU A 106 0.22 -26.19 22.00
N SER A 107 -0.64 -25.27 21.55
CA SER A 107 -0.60 -24.73 20.17
C SER A 107 0.11 -23.39 20.07
N ALA A 108 0.69 -22.89 21.16
CA ALA A 108 1.35 -21.59 21.20
C ALA A 108 2.71 -21.66 20.51
N VAL A 109 2.72 -21.50 19.19
CA VAL A 109 3.91 -20.97 18.52
C VAL A 109 4.29 -19.70 19.26
N SER A 110 5.47 -19.68 19.86
CA SER A 110 5.98 -18.50 20.57
C SER A 110 6.23 -17.40 19.55
N LEU A 111 5.24 -16.48 19.43
CA LEU A 111 5.41 -15.31 18.57
C LEU A 111 6.57 -14.47 19.10
N ASP A 112 7.53 -14.16 18.23
CA ASP A 112 8.62 -13.26 18.58
C ASP A 112 8.09 -11.82 18.68
N TRP A 113 7.66 -11.45 19.88
CA TRP A 113 7.21 -10.08 20.20
C TRP A 113 8.32 -9.05 20.01
N GLY A 114 9.57 -9.43 20.24
CA GLY A 114 10.74 -8.56 20.01
C GLY A 114 10.88 -8.22 18.53
N GLY A 115 10.82 -9.23 17.67
CA GLY A 115 10.85 -9.07 16.21
C GLY A 115 9.66 -8.24 15.69
N LEU A 116 8.45 -8.47 16.25
CA LEU A 116 7.26 -7.69 15.90
C LEU A 116 7.43 -6.20 16.22
N PHE A 117 7.79 -5.87 17.46
CA PHE A 117 8.00 -4.47 17.85
C PHE A 117 9.17 -3.82 17.12
N THR A 118 10.24 -4.55 16.85
CA THR A 118 11.36 -4.07 16.03
C THR A 118 10.92 -3.75 14.61
N SER A 119 10.13 -4.61 13.98
CA SER A 119 9.58 -4.38 12.63
C SER A 119 8.70 -3.13 12.58
N LEU A 120 7.83 -2.95 13.59
CA LEU A 120 7.01 -1.74 13.70
C LEU A 120 7.84 -0.48 13.90
N ALA A 121 8.86 -0.53 14.76
CA ALA A 121 9.76 0.60 15.00
C ALA A 121 10.52 1.00 13.73
N VAL A 122 10.99 0.04 12.94
CA VAL A 122 11.66 0.29 11.64
C VAL A 122 10.71 0.97 10.66
N VAL A 123 9.45 0.51 10.56
CA VAL A 123 8.44 1.13 9.69
C VAL A 123 8.17 2.57 10.10
N VAL A 124 7.93 2.82 11.39
CA VAL A 124 7.68 4.18 11.91
C VAL A 124 8.90 5.08 11.71
N ALA A 125 10.11 4.60 12.00
CA ALA A 125 11.34 5.34 11.76
C ALA A 125 11.52 5.66 10.27
N GLY A 126 11.21 4.73 9.38
CA GLY A 126 11.24 4.93 7.93
C GLY A 126 10.27 6.04 7.47
N ILE A 127 9.03 6.03 8.00
CA ILE A 127 8.04 7.07 7.69
C ILE A 127 8.50 8.45 8.18
N LEU A 128 8.89 8.54 9.44
CA LEU A 128 9.36 9.80 10.03
C LEU A 128 10.63 10.32 9.34
N GLY A 129 11.59 9.45 9.08
CA GLY A 129 12.81 9.76 8.34
C GLY A 129 12.52 10.25 6.92
N GLY A 130 11.60 9.57 6.21
CA GLY A 130 11.15 9.95 4.87
C GLY A 130 10.46 11.32 4.85
N LEU A 131 9.60 11.60 5.84
CA LEU A 131 8.95 12.90 5.97
C LEU A 131 9.96 14.04 6.25
N ILE A 132 10.85 13.84 7.22
CA ILE A 132 11.89 14.83 7.58
C ILE A 132 12.82 15.09 6.39
N LEU A 133 13.30 14.04 5.75
CA LEU A 133 14.21 14.13 4.61
C LEU A 133 13.53 14.78 3.39
N GLY A 134 12.26 14.41 3.14
CA GLY A 134 11.47 14.98 2.06
C GLY A 134 11.12 16.47 2.27
N GLN A 135 11.01 16.94 3.51
CA GLN A 135 10.82 18.35 3.84
C GLN A 135 12.14 19.13 3.72
N ASN A 136 13.22 18.60 4.29
CA ASN A 136 14.51 19.31 4.34
C ASN A 136 15.27 19.29 3.00
N LYS A 137 15.04 18.26 2.17
CA LYS A 137 15.70 18.10 0.86
C LYS A 137 14.69 17.67 -0.22
N PRO A 138 13.85 18.59 -0.72
CA PRO A 138 12.82 18.27 -1.72
C PRO A 138 13.37 17.61 -3.00
N ALA A 139 14.58 17.96 -3.42
CA ALA A 139 15.26 17.37 -4.57
C ALA A 139 15.53 15.85 -4.44
N TRP A 140 15.49 15.30 -3.22
CA TRP A 140 15.69 13.86 -2.98
C TRP A 140 14.40 13.03 -3.09
N ARG A 141 13.23 13.67 -3.09
CA ARG A 141 11.92 12.96 -3.20
C ARG A 141 11.84 11.96 -4.35
N PRO A 142 12.28 12.28 -5.59
CA PRO A 142 12.23 11.29 -6.68
C PRO A 142 13.13 10.08 -6.42
N ARG A 143 14.32 10.30 -5.87
CA ARG A 143 15.27 9.22 -5.54
C ARG A 143 14.75 8.31 -4.43
N LEU A 144 14.17 8.90 -3.39
CA LEU A 144 13.55 8.16 -2.28
C LEU A 144 12.36 7.33 -2.77
N ASN A 145 11.54 7.86 -3.69
CA ASN A 145 10.44 7.11 -4.28
C ASN A 145 10.94 5.92 -5.10
N VAL A 146 11.98 6.11 -5.92
CA VAL A 146 12.57 5.00 -6.70
C VAL A 146 13.14 3.94 -5.76
N ALA A 147 13.90 4.34 -4.73
CA ALA A 147 14.46 3.41 -3.75
C ALA A 147 13.38 2.65 -2.97
N GLY A 148 12.31 3.36 -2.54
CA GLY A 148 11.17 2.74 -1.85
C GLY A 148 10.43 1.74 -2.73
N ASN A 149 10.19 2.09 -4.00
CA ASN A 149 9.55 1.19 -4.95
C ASN A 149 10.41 -0.06 -5.23
N ALA A 150 11.73 0.12 -5.42
CA ALA A 150 12.65 -0.99 -5.63
C ALA A 150 12.69 -1.91 -4.39
N ALA A 151 12.76 -1.36 -3.18
CA ALA A 151 12.71 -2.13 -1.94
C ALA A 151 11.39 -2.91 -1.80
N GLY A 152 10.25 -2.28 -2.12
CA GLY A 152 8.95 -2.95 -2.07
C GLY A 152 8.84 -4.11 -3.07
N VAL A 153 9.28 -3.91 -4.32
CA VAL A 153 9.34 -4.99 -5.31
C VAL A 153 10.26 -6.12 -4.84
N SER A 154 11.44 -5.78 -4.27
CA SER A 154 12.37 -6.77 -3.74
C SER A 154 11.76 -7.61 -2.63
N LEU A 155 10.96 -7.02 -1.73
CA LEU A 155 10.25 -7.76 -0.67
C LEU A 155 9.21 -8.73 -1.23
N VAL A 156 8.46 -8.32 -2.26
CA VAL A 156 7.49 -9.20 -2.94
C VAL A 156 8.22 -10.38 -3.60
N LEU A 157 9.32 -10.12 -4.30
CA LEU A 157 10.13 -11.17 -4.92
C LEU A 157 10.73 -12.12 -3.89
N LEU A 158 11.20 -11.59 -2.75
CA LEU A 158 11.74 -12.40 -1.65
C LEU A 158 10.67 -13.31 -1.06
N GLY A 159 9.47 -12.79 -0.77
CA GLY A 159 8.35 -13.58 -0.27
C GLY A 159 7.95 -14.67 -1.27
N PHE A 160 7.90 -14.33 -2.56
CA PHE A 160 7.62 -15.30 -3.62
C PHE A 160 8.71 -16.37 -3.71
N PHE A 161 9.99 -16.01 -3.59
CA PHE A 161 11.12 -16.96 -3.59
C PHE A 161 11.00 -17.95 -2.44
N PHE A 162 10.80 -17.49 -1.20
CA PHE A 162 10.64 -18.40 -0.05
C PHE A 162 9.42 -19.31 -0.21
N SER A 163 8.30 -18.78 -0.64
CA SER A 163 7.07 -19.56 -0.82
C SER A 163 7.13 -20.53 -2.00
N SER A 164 7.92 -20.24 -3.03
CA SER A 164 8.04 -21.07 -4.22
C SER A 164 9.03 -22.23 -4.03
N ASN A 165 10.07 -22.05 -3.21
CA ASN A 165 11.04 -23.07 -2.90
C ASN A 165 10.61 -24.01 -1.76
N SER A 166 9.37 -23.93 -1.31
CA SER A 166 8.83 -24.77 -0.28
C SER A 166 8.43 -26.15 -0.81
N SER A 167 8.31 -27.14 0.08
CA SER A 167 7.78 -28.48 -0.22
C SER A 167 6.35 -28.43 -0.77
N ALA A 168 5.60 -27.36 -0.47
CA ALA A 168 4.30 -27.05 -1.04
C ALA A 168 4.32 -25.64 -1.63
N PRO A 169 4.68 -25.48 -2.92
CA PRO A 169 4.76 -24.17 -3.57
C PRO A 169 3.44 -23.42 -3.54
N ILE A 170 3.51 -22.08 -3.63
CA ILE A 170 2.34 -21.19 -3.51
C ILE A 170 1.24 -21.51 -4.54
N TRP A 171 1.58 -22.05 -5.69
CA TRP A 171 0.63 -22.44 -6.75
C TRP A 171 0.07 -23.87 -6.61
N ALA A 172 0.57 -24.67 -5.66
CA ALA A 172 0.16 -26.05 -5.40
C ALA A 172 -0.43 -26.23 -4.00
N ARG A 173 -0.99 -25.17 -3.42
CA ARG A 173 -1.67 -25.19 -2.12
C ARG A 173 -3.11 -25.71 -2.28
N THR A 174 -3.73 -26.01 -1.14
CA THR A 174 -5.12 -26.46 -1.11
C THR A 174 -6.10 -25.31 -1.35
N ASP A 175 -7.34 -25.63 -1.78
CA ASP A 175 -8.42 -24.65 -1.93
C ASP A 175 -8.71 -23.92 -0.62
N HIS A 176 -8.58 -24.60 0.52
CA HIS A 176 -8.72 -24.00 1.85
C HIS A 176 -7.68 -22.90 2.09
N PHE A 177 -6.44 -23.09 1.63
CA PHE A 177 -5.41 -22.05 1.73
C PHE A 177 -5.81 -20.80 0.94
N TYR A 178 -6.19 -20.97 -0.32
CA TYR A 178 -6.55 -19.83 -1.17
C TYR A 178 -7.80 -19.12 -0.67
N ALA A 179 -8.84 -19.85 -0.29
CA ALA A 179 -10.08 -19.28 0.23
C ALA A 179 -9.84 -18.55 1.56
N GLY A 180 -9.03 -19.14 2.45
CA GLY A 180 -8.73 -18.57 3.75
C GLY A 180 -7.93 -17.27 3.66
N VAL A 181 -6.97 -17.17 2.74
CA VAL A 181 -6.20 -15.93 2.53
C VAL A 181 -7.03 -14.87 1.80
N ALA A 182 -7.84 -15.28 0.82
CA ALA A 182 -8.63 -14.33 0.02
C ALA A 182 -9.81 -13.72 0.80
N MET A 183 -10.43 -14.50 1.69
CA MET A 183 -11.63 -14.11 2.43
C MET A 183 -11.50 -12.75 3.15
N PRO A 184 -10.52 -12.51 4.04
CA PRO A 184 -10.45 -11.25 4.77
C PRO A 184 -10.15 -10.06 3.85
N CYS A 185 -9.38 -10.26 2.78
CA CYS A 185 -9.11 -9.22 1.80
C CYS A 185 -10.38 -8.79 1.05
N VAL A 186 -11.10 -9.76 0.47
CA VAL A 186 -12.30 -9.49 -0.35
C VAL A 186 -13.45 -8.96 0.50
N PHE A 187 -13.76 -9.63 1.62
CA PHE A 187 -14.84 -9.17 2.49
C PHE A 187 -14.49 -7.88 3.23
N GLY A 188 -13.23 -7.70 3.64
CA GLY A 188 -12.75 -6.46 4.22
C GLY A 188 -12.92 -5.27 3.28
N LEU A 189 -12.62 -5.46 1.99
CA LEU A 189 -12.85 -4.50 0.93
C LEU A 189 -14.34 -4.14 0.78
N LEU A 190 -15.22 -5.14 0.69
CA LEU A 190 -16.65 -4.92 0.54
C LEU A 190 -17.26 -4.22 1.76
N ILE A 191 -16.88 -4.65 2.97
CA ILE A 191 -17.35 -4.07 4.22
C ILE A 191 -16.85 -2.63 4.37
N SER A 192 -15.58 -2.34 4.07
CA SER A 192 -15.04 -0.99 4.17
C SER A 192 -15.70 -0.03 3.19
N LEU A 193 -15.97 -0.47 1.95
CA LEU A 193 -16.69 0.31 0.97
C LEU A 193 -18.13 0.62 1.44
N ALA A 194 -18.85 -0.41 1.87
CA ALA A 194 -20.24 -0.29 2.35
C ALA A 194 -20.32 0.60 3.60
N PHE A 195 -19.41 0.42 4.56
CA PHE A 195 -19.37 1.18 5.79
C PHE A 195 -19.02 2.66 5.55
N ALA A 196 -18.00 2.93 4.73
CA ALA A 196 -17.62 4.30 4.35
C ALA A 196 -18.79 5.03 3.65
N TRP A 197 -19.50 4.32 2.75
CA TRP A 197 -20.67 4.86 2.08
C TRP A 197 -21.85 5.08 3.03
N ALA A 198 -22.13 4.14 3.91
CA ALA A 198 -23.19 4.25 4.94
C ALA A 198 -22.92 5.42 5.92
N CYS A 199 -21.65 5.73 6.19
CA CYS A 199 -21.25 6.90 6.99
C CYS A 199 -21.32 8.23 6.22
N GLY A 200 -21.79 8.22 4.96
CA GLY A 200 -22.01 9.45 4.17
C GLY A 200 -20.74 10.07 3.60
N LEU A 201 -19.64 9.33 3.47
CA LEU A 201 -18.45 9.87 2.81
C LEU A 201 -18.69 10.11 1.32
N PRO A 202 -18.07 11.14 0.72
CA PRO A 202 -18.07 11.34 -0.73
C PRO A 202 -17.49 10.10 -1.45
N LYS A 203 -17.98 9.82 -2.65
CA LYS A 203 -17.57 8.63 -3.42
C LYS A 203 -16.05 8.44 -3.56
N PRO A 204 -15.24 9.48 -3.93
CA PRO A 204 -13.78 9.33 -4.00
C PRO A 204 -13.14 9.01 -2.65
N HIS A 205 -13.70 9.54 -1.54
CA HIS A 205 -13.23 9.22 -0.18
C HIS A 205 -13.56 7.78 0.20
N CYS A 206 -14.78 7.28 -0.13
CA CYS A 206 -15.13 5.88 0.10
C CYS A 206 -14.13 4.94 -0.59
N LEU A 207 -13.81 5.24 -1.86
CA LEU A 207 -12.84 4.43 -2.60
C LEU A 207 -11.45 4.49 -1.97
N SER A 208 -10.99 5.67 -1.53
CA SER A 208 -9.69 5.80 -0.85
C SER A 208 -9.63 5.03 0.47
N VAL A 209 -10.68 5.10 1.29
CA VAL A 209 -10.80 4.29 2.52
C VAL A 209 -10.73 2.80 2.21
N THR A 210 -11.43 2.37 1.16
CA THR A 210 -11.46 0.97 0.73
C THR A 210 -10.09 0.49 0.24
N ILE A 211 -9.41 1.29 -0.58
CA ILE A 211 -8.06 0.99 -1.06
C ILE A 211 -7.10 0.86 0.12
N GLU A 212 -7.13 1.81 1.05
CA GLU A 212 -6.24 1.83 2.21
C GLU A 212 -6.48 0.62 3.13
N THR A 213 -7.74 0.28 3.39
CA THR A 213 -8.10 -0.87 4.23
C THR A 213 -7.74 -2.20 3.56
N CYS A 214 -7.89 -2.32 2.24
CA CYS A 214 -7.57 -3.55 1.52
C CYS A 214 -6.05 -3.75 1.39
N TYR A 215 -5.29 -2.68 1.14
CA TYR A 215 -3.86 -2.77 0.87
C TYR A 215 -3.04 -2.80 2.15
N GLN A 216 -2.72 -4.00 2.63
CA GLN A 216 -1.96 -4.23 3.85
C GLN A 216 -0.44 -4.14 3.64
N ASN A 217 0.27 -3.73 4.68
CA ASN A 217 1.73 -3.79 4.72
C ASN A 217 2.20 -5.24 4.97
N THR A 218 2.47 -5.98 3.90
CA THR A 218 2.90 -7.38 3.97
C THR A 218 4.37 -7.57 4.37
N ALA A 219 5.15 -6.50 4.47
CA ALA A 219 6.53 -6.57 4.94
C ALA A 219 6.62 -6.88 6.45
N ILE A 220 5.69 -6.35 7.25
CA ILE A 220 5.66 -6.60 8.71
C ILE A 220 5.41 -8.07 9.00
N PRO A 221 4.34 -8.73 8.50
CA PRO A 221 4.14 -10.15 8.75
C PRO A 221 5.27 -11.01 8.20
N LEU A 222 5.86 -10.66 7.06
CA LEU A 222 7.02 -11.39 6.54
C LEU A 222 8.22 -11.32 7.50
N ALA A 223 8.54 -10.16 8.04
CA ALA A 223 9.62 -10.00 9.02
C ALA A 223 9.34 -10.77 10.32
N VAL A 224 8.09 -10.71 10.81
CA VAL A 224 7.67 -11.47 12.00
C VAL A 224 7.75 -12.97 11.77
N ILE A 225 7.35 -13.46 10.60
CA ILE A 225 7.45 -14.88 10.25
C ILE A 225 8.91 -15.32 10.25
N LEU A 226 9.80 -14.56 9.60
CA LEU A 226 11.22 -14.88 9.51
C LEU A 226 11.92 -14.90 10.88
N SER A 227 11.40 -14.17 11.88
CA SER A 227 11.95 -14.16 13.24
C SER A 227 11.29 -15.17 14.17
N SER A 228 10.02 -15.53 13.93
CA SER A 228 9.23 -16.37 14.84
C SER A 228 9.18 -17.84 14.46
N PHE A 229 9.34 -18.17 13.18
CA PHE A 229 9.23 -19.54 12.68
C PHE A 229 10.59 -20.11 12.32
N SER A 230 10.87 -21.34 12.76
CA SER A 230 12.07 -22.09 12.41
C SER A 230 11.71 -23.47 11.88
N ASN A 231 12.40 -23.90 10.83
CA ASN A 231 12.30 -25.27 10.32
C ASN A 231 13.02 -26.31 11.22
N ASP A 232 13.69 -25.84 12.26
CA ASP A 232 14.38 -26.69 13.26
C ASP A 232 13.61 -26.76 14.60
N ASP A 233 12.43 -26.15 14.71
CA ASP A 233 11.55 -26.26 15.87
C ASP A 233 10.95 -27.67 15.93
N ALA A 234 11.47 -28.50 16.85
CA ALA A 234 11.13 -29.92 16.91
C ALA A 234 9.66 -30.15 17.28
N ASP A 235 9.11 -29.34 18.19
CA ASP A 235 7.73 -29.50 18.68
C ASP A 235 6.74 -29.06 17.59
N LEU A 236 7.01 -27.95 16.93
CA LEU A 236 6.19 -27.46 15.83
C LEU A 236 6.25 -28.42 14.62
N CYS A 237 7.44 -28.88 14.25
CA CYS A 237 7.61 -29.85 13.16
C CYS A 237 6.88 -31.16 13.46
N ALA A 238 6.96 -31.65 14.70
CA ALA A 238 6.26 -32.87 15.12
C ALA A 238 4.74 -32.71 15.08
N SER A 239 4.22 -31.57 15.51
CA SER A 239 2.77 -31.28 15.45
C SER A 239 2.20 -31.26 14.02
N LEU A 240 3.04 -30.96 13.03
CA LEU A 240 2.72 -30.96 11.60
C LEU A 240 3.00 -32.32 10.92
N GLY A 241 3.47 -33.32 11.67
CA GLY A 241 3.89 -34.62 11.09
C GLY A 241 5.14 -34.50 10.19
N MET A 242 6.04 -33.56 10.52
CA MET A 242 7.27 -33.29 9.77
C MET A 242 8.50 -33.59 10.64
N THR A 243 9.66 -33.77 9.98
CA THR A 243 10.95 -33.94 10.67
C THR A 243 11.74 -32.64 10.61
N PRO A 244 12.32 -32.17 11.73
CA PRO A 244 13.21 -30.99 11.72
C PRO A 244 14.29 -31.12 10.67
N ARG A 245 14.60 -30.09 9.92
CA ARG A 245 15.47 -30.14 8.74
C ARG A 245 16.86 -30.68 9.04
N ARG A 246 17.44 -30.33 10.20
CA ARG A 246 18.74 -30.87 10.64
C ARG A 246 18.70 -32.39 10.86
N VAL A 247 17.70 -32.86 11.59
CA VAL A 247 17.52 -34.29 11.87
C VAL A 247 17.23 -35.06 10.60
N TRP A 248 16.47 -34.50 9.69
CA TRP A 248 16.18 -35.10 8.38
C TRP A 248 17.45 -35.23 7.55
N ALA A 249 18.27 -34.16 7.46
CA ALA A 249 19.53 -34.19 6.71
C ALA A 249 20.55 -35.18 7.28
N GLU A 250 20.64 -35.27 8.61
CA GLU A 250 21.52 -36.25 9.31
C GLU A 250 21.09 -37.67 9.03
N ARG A 251 19.79 -38.00 9.14
CA ARG A 251 19.26 -39.34 8.86
C ARG A 251 19.39 -39.71 7.39
N ALA A 252 19.12 -38.79 6.47
CA ALA A 252 19.31 -39.03 5.04
C ALA A 252 20.78 -39.23 4.68
N GLY A 253 21.70 -38.48 5.30
CA GLY A 253 23.16 -38.64 5.15
C GLY A 253 23.68 -39.94 5.75
N ALA A 254 23.01 -40.51 6.74
CA ALA A 254 23.32 -41.80 7.35
C ALA A 254 22.77 -43.03 6.57
N GLY A 255 22.15 -42.79 5.40
CA GLY A 255 21.66 -43.85 4.51
C GLY A 255 20.23 -44.32 4.81
N ALA A 256 19.47 -43.63 5.61
CA ALA A 256 18.04 -43.87 5.76
C ALA A 256 17.31 -43.64 4.43
N SER A 257 16.39 -44.54 4.09
CA SER A 257 15.56 -44.35 2.88
C SER A 257 14.70 -43.13 3.05
N THR A 258 14.67 -42.24 2.03
CA THR A 258 13.83 -41.05 2.02
C THR A 258 12.34 -41.37 2.04
N SER A 259 11.96 -42.61 1.67
CA SER A 259 10.57 -43.08 1.77
C SER A 259 10.12 -43.40 3.21
N ASP A 260 11.09 -43.64 4.12
CA ASP A 260 10.81 -43.99 5.52
C ASP A 260 10.88 -42.76 6.46
N LEU A 261 11.33 -41.63 5.93
CA LEU A 261 11.40 -40.38 6.66
C LEU A 261 10.13 -39.53 6.42
N LEU A 262 9.57 -38.98 7.51
CA LEU A 262 8.59 -37.93 7.38
C LEU A 262 9.20 -36.76 6.61
N PRO A 263 8.40 -35.99 5.86
CA PRO A 263 8.89 -34.86 5.06
C PRO A 263 9.70 -33.87 5.92
N ALA A 264 10.74 -33.29 5.32
CA ALA A 264 11.52 -32.25 5.99
C ALA A 264 10.62 -31.06 6.36
N CYS A 265 10.85 -30.50 7.55
CA CYS A 265 10.08 -29.39 8.06
C CYS A 265 10.27 -28.15 7.17
N ASP A 266 9.16 -27.62 6.67
CA ASP A 266 9.12 -26.44 5.80
C ASP A 266 8.10 -25.41 6.29
N VAL A 267 8.06 -25.25 7.61
CA VAL A 267 7.14 -24.29 8.26
C VAL A 267 7.34 -22.89 7.73
N LEU A 268 8.59 -22.48 7.51
CA LEU A 268 8.91 -21.15 7.03
C LEU A 268 8.34 -20.90 5.62
N GLY A 269 8.49 -21.85 4.71
CA GLY A 269 7.90 -21.74 3.36
C GLY A 269 6.37 -21.77 3.37
N MET A 270 5.78 -22.52 4.30
CA MET A 270 4.33 -22.55 4.51
C MET A 270 3.82 -21.22 5.05
N ALA A 271 4.43 -20.69 6.09
CA ALA A 271 4.03 -19.46 6.75
C ALA A 271 4.20 -18.22 5.85
N THR A 272 5.33 -18.11 5.10
CA THR A 272 5.60 -17.01 4.17
C THR A 272 4.65 -17.00 2.97
N GLY A 273 4.02 -18.13 2.64
CA GLY A 273 2.99 -18.23 1.62
C GLY A 273 1.78 -17.32 1.88
N ILE A 274 1.43 -17.09 3.15
CA ILE A 274 0.27 -16.27 3.53
C ILE A 274 0.42 -14.81 3.10
N PRO A 275 1.41 -14.02 3.59
CA PRO A 275 1.54 -12.62 3.18
C PRO A 275 1.85 -12.49 1.69
N THR A 276 2.55 -13.45 1.10
CA THR A 276 2.86 -13.44 -0.34
C THR A 276 1.59 -13.60 -1.19
N PHE A 277 0.73 -14.57 -0.88
CA PHE A 277 -0.52 -14.75 -1.60
C PHE A 277 -1.52 -13.63 -1.29
N TYR A 278 -1.55 -13.13 -0.06
CA TYR A 278 -2.35 -11.96 0.30
C TYR A 278 -1.96 -10.75 -0.56
N GLN A 279 -0.65 -10.55 -0.83
CA GLN A 279 -0.15 -9.51 -1.73
C GLN A 279 -0.72 -9.65 -3.15
N VAL A 280 -0.81 -10.87 -3.68
CA VAL A 280 -1.39 -11.13 -5.01
C VAL A 280 -2.88 -10.81 -5.03
N ILE A 281 -3.62 -11.29 -4.02
CA ILE A 281 -5.08 -11.08 -3.92
C ILE A 281 -5.42 -9.60 -3.77
N GLN A 282 -4.69 -8.85 -2.92
CA GLN A 282 -4.98 -7.42 -2.74
C GLN A 282 -4.72 -6.62 -4.02
N ILE A 283 -3.67 -6.93 -4.79
CA ILE A 283 -3.39 -6.29 -6.08
C ILE A 283 -4.52 -6.58 -7.08
N ALA A 284 -4.92 -7.85 -7.22
CA ALA A 284 -5.99 -8.26 -8.13
C ALA A 284 -7.35 -7.63 -7.74
N SER A 285 -7.70 -7.67 -6.46
CA SER A 285 -8.93 -7.10 -5.92
C SER A 285 -8.99 -5.59 -6.11
N LEU A 286 -7.87 -4.88 -5.85
CA LEU A 286 -7.80 -3.43 -6.06
C LEU A 286 -7.89 -3.05 -7.53
N ALA A 287 -7.25 -3.80 -8.43
CA ALA A 287 -7.39 -3.56 -9.87
C ALA A 287 -8.87 -3.61 -10.29
N CYS A 288 -9.59 -4.64 -9.84
CA CYS A 288 -11.02 -4.79 -10.12
C CYS A 288 -11.86 -3.64 -9.53
N VAL A 289 -11.66 -3.32 -8.24
CA VAL A 289 -12.44 -2.30 -7.54
C VAL A 289 -12.16 -0.89 -8.05
N CYS A 290 -10.90 -0.57 -8.33
CA CYS A 290 -10.53 0.74 -8.87
C CYS A 290 -11.10 0.94 -10.28
N LEU A 291 -11.03 -0.09 -11.14
CA LEU A 291 -11.64 -0.05 -12.49
C LEU A 291 -13.16 0.12 -12.40
N ALA A 292 -13.83 -0.68 -11.56
CA ALA A 292 -15.26 -0.61 -11.34
C ALA A 292 -15.66 0.75 -10.74
N GLY A 293 -14.93 1.22 -9.73
CA GLY A 293 -15.14 2.51 -9.08
C GLY A 293 -14.99 3.67 -10.05
N TRP A 294 -13.95 3.69 -10.88
CA TRP A 294 -13.79 4.70 -11.91
C TRP A 294 -14.96 4.69 -12.90
N LYS A 295 -15.32 3.52 -13.46
CA LYS A 295 -16.45 3.40 -14.39
C LYS A 295 -17.79 3.78 -13.76
N ALA A 296 -17.97 3.55 -12.46
CA ALA A 296 -19.15 3.96 -11.71
C ALA A 296 -19.14 5.43 -11.26
N GLY A 297 -18.10 6.21 -11.58
CA GLY A 297 -17.96 7.62 -11.19
C GLY A 297 -17.67 7.82 -9.70
N TRP A 298 -16.88 6.93 -9.09
CA TRP A 298 -16.45 7.00 -7.70
C TRP A 298 -15.04 7.60 -7.54
N THR A 299 -14.48 8.12 -8.63
CA THR A 299 -13.18 8.81 -8.68
C THR A 299 -13.36 10.23 -9.19
N TYR A 300 -12.33 11.06 -9.08
CA TYR A 300 -12.32 12.39 -9.68
C TYR A 300 -12.16 12.34 -11.20
N ALA A 301 -11.62 11.23 -11.74
CA ALA A 301 -11.48 11.05 -13.18
C ALA A 301 -12.85 10.75 -13.84
N PRO A 302 -13.20 11.45 -14.94
CA PRO A 302 -14.46 11.21 -15.64
C PRO A 302 -14.57 9.78 -16.20
N PRO A 303 -15.73 9.08 -16.03
CA PRO A 303 -15.91 7.70 -16.50
C PRO A 303 -15.84 7.55 -18.03
N LYS A 304 -16.07 8.64 -18.77
CA LYS A 304 -16.07 8.68 -20.24
C LYS A 304 -14.66 8.73 -20.84
N HIS A 305 -13.65 9.11 -20.06
CA HIS A 305 -12.28 9.22 -20.55
C HIS A 305 -11.71 7.83 -20.88
N GLY A 306 -10.73 7.79 -21.81
CA GLY A 306 -10.01 6.57 -22.12
C GLY A 306 -9.12 6.12 -20.94
N PHE A 307 -8.92 4.82 -20.79
CA PHE A 307 -8.14 4.22 -19.70
C PHE A 307 -6.74 4.83 -19.55
N TYR A 308 -5.99 4.95 -20.67
CA TYR A 308 -4.64 5.54 -20.64
C TYR A 308 -4.64 7.01 -20.19
N ARG A 309 -5.67 7.78 -20.55
CA ARG A 309 -5.82 9.19 -20.13
C ARG A 309 -6.03 9.29 -18.62
N VAL A 310 -6.83 8.41 -18.04
CA VAL A 310 -7.07 8.38 -16.59
C VAL A 310 -5.79 8.03 -15.82
N LEU A 311 -5.01 7.06 -16.30
CA LEU A 311 -3.77 6.66 -15.67
C LEU A 311 -2.64 7.69 -15.81
N SER A 312 -2.66 8.50 -16.87
CA SER A 312 -1.60 9.46 -17.18
C SER A 312 -1.86 10.88 -16.66
N ARG A 313 -3.09 11.19 -16.21
CA ARG A 313 -3.48 12.53 -15.77
C ARG A 313 -3.87 12.54 -14.30
N ASN A 314 -3.60 13.69 -13.68
CA ASN A 314 -4.00 13.96 -12.32
C ASN A 314 -5.29 14.80 -12.30
N TYR A 315 -6.40 14.19 -11.84
CA TYR A 315 -7.70 14.81 -11.68
C TYR A 315 -8.00 15.21 -10.22
N GLN A 316 -7.00 15.22 -9.33
CA GLN A 316 -7.18 15.69 -7.96
C GLN A 316 -7.66 17.14 -7.96
N PRO A 317 -8.54 17.56 -7.01
CA PRO A 317 -9.12 18.89 -7.00
C PRO A 317 -8.08 20.03 -7.04
N GLY A 318 -6.96 19.90 -6.33
CA GLY A 318 -5.88 20.88 -6.34
C GLY A 318 -5.16 20.99 -7.68
N ALA A 319 -4.92 19.85 -8.37
CA ALA A 319 -4.25 19.85 -9.66
C ALA A 319 -5.09 20.46 -10.78
N VAL A 320 -6.42 20.29 -10.73
CA VAL A 320 -7.34 20.87 -11.71
C VAL A 320 -7.42 22.39 -11.56
N ALA A 321 -7.23 22.92 -10.36
CA ALA A 321 -7.22 24.37 -10.11
C ALA A 321 -5.98 25.07 -10.66
N GLU A 322 -4.86 24.35 -10.81
CA GLU A 322 -3.59 24.88 -11.33
C GLU A 322 -3.51 24.92 -12.88
N GLU A 323 -4.36 24.16 -13.61
CA GLU A 323 -4.33 24.08 -15.09
C GLU A 323 -5.73 24.25 -15.75
N PRO A 324 -6.53 25.28 -15.46
CA PRO A 324 -7.89 25.38 -16.00
C PRO A 324 -7.94 25.60 -17.53
N ASP A 325 -6.95 26.29 -18.11
CA ASP A 325 -6.95 26.61 -19.54
C ASP A 325 -6.53 25.44 -20.44
N ARG A 326 -5.58 24.61 -19.99
CA ARG A 326 -5.14 23.41 -20.72
C ARG A 326 -6.25 22.37 -20.86
N LEU A 327 -7.02 22.17 -19.80
CA LEU A 327 -8.13 21.21 -19.80
C LEU A 327 -9.26 21.66 -20.72
N ARG A 328 -9.51 22.96 -20.83
CA ARG A 328 -10.54 23.53 -21.71
C ARG A 328 -10.20 23.35 -23.18
N HIS A 329 -8.97 23.65 -23.60
CA HIS A 329 -8.52 23.46 -24.98
C HIS A 329 -8.51 22.00 -25.43
N GLU A 330 -8.19 21.08 -24.53
CA GLU A 330 -8.18 19.66 -24.84
C GLU A 330 -9.58 19.03 -24.90
N GLU A 331 -10.58 19.58 -24.17
CA GLU A 331 -12.00 19.23 -24.34
C GLU A 331 -12.58 19.78 -25.66
N GLU A 332 -12.08 20.92 -26.13
CA GLU A 332 -12.44 21.50 -27.42
C GLU A 332 -11.84 20.67 -28.57
N ASP A 333 -10.57 20.29 -28.50
CA ASP A 333 -9.91 19.40 -29.48
C ASP A 333 -10.58 18.01 -29.57
N GLU A 334 -11.10 17.47 -28.47
CA GLU A 334 -11.83 16.21 -28.46
C GLU A 334 -13.20 16.29 -29.11
N LYS A 335 -13.87 17.45 -29.03
CA LYS A 335 -15.14 17.73 -29.73
C LYS A 335 -14.94 17.89 -31.22
N GLU A 336 -13.75 18.33 -31.64
CA GLU A 336 -13.40 18.51 -33.06
C GLU A 336 -12.77 17.25 -33.71
N GLY A 337 -12.62 16.14 -32.98
CA GLY A 337 -12.15 14.86 -33.52
C GLY A 337 -10.66 14.78 -33.84
N CYS A 338 -9.84 15.75 -33.39
CA CYS A 338 -8.40 15.76 -33.59
C CYS A 338 -7.70 14.97 -32.46
N ILE A 339 -7.18 13.79 -32.77
CA ILE A 339 -6.28 13.05 -31.88
C ILE A 339 -4.86 13.57 -32.09
N PRO A 340 -4.21 14.26 -31.14
CA PRO A 340 -2.80 14.61 -31.28
C PRO A 340 -1.93 13.36 -31.03
N VAL A 341 -1.55 12.71 -32.12
CA VAL A 341 -0.48 11.69 -32.08
C VAL A 341 0.83 12.45 -31.83
N ARG A 342 1.35 12.42 -30.62
CA ARG A 342 2.72 12.87 -30.35
C ARG A 342 3.70 11.99 -31.14
N ARG A 343 4.18 12.54 -32.24
CA ARG A 343 5.26 11.99 -33.07
C ARG A 343 6.53 11.96 -32.22
N TRP A 344 7.01 10.78 -31.93
CA TRP A 344 8.33 10.54 -31.38
C TRP A 344 9.35 10.80 -32.50
N CYS A 345 9.87 12.02 -32.64
CA CYS A 345 10.99 12.31 -33.50
C CYS A 345 12.29 12.15 -32.72
N GLY A 346 12.88 10.97 -32.85
CA GLY A 346 14.29 10.75 -32.60
C GLY A 346 15.12 11.55 -33.58
N GLY A 347 16.04 12.38 -33.07
CA GLY A 347 16.93 13.18 -33.91
C GLY A 347 17.90 12.33 -34.73
N ARG A 348 18.04 12.67 -36.01
CA ARG A 348 19.20 12.35 -36.80
C ARG A 348 19.62 13.62 -37.51
N ALA A 349 20.85 14.08 -37.24
CA ALA A 349 21.52 15.18 -37.89
C ALA A 349 21.88 14.76 -39.34
N GLY A 350 21.75 15.70 -40.27
CA GLY A 350 22.26 15.53 -41.62
C GLY A 350 21.89 16.74 -42.47
N GLY A 351 22.87 17.50 -42.89
CA GLY A 351 22.85 18.79 -43.51
C GLY A 351 22.27 18.84 -44.97
N GLY A 352 22.14 20.07 -45.45
CA GLY A 352 21.82 20.35 -46.86
C GLY A 352 21.23 21.75 -47.08
N GLU A 353 22.02 22.58 -47.68
CA GLU A 353 21.93 23.95 -48.11
C GLU A 353 20.64 24.42 -48.80
N GLY A 354 20.33 25.71 -48.62
CA GLY A 354 20.00 26.62 -49.73
C GLY A 354 18.57 27.10 -49.81
N SER A 355 18.35 28.36 -49.54
CA SER A 355 17.75 29.38 -50.39
C SER A 355 16.95 30.44 -49.62
N SER A 356 17.39 31.65 -49.83
CA SER A 356 16.93 32.98 -49.50
C SER A 356 15.42 33.24 -49.59
N GLY A 357 14.91 34.08 -48.67
CA GLY A 357 13.61 34.73 -48.81
C GLY A 357 13.29 35.61 -47.60
N ASN A 358 13.67 36.87 -47.71
CA ASN A 358 13.21 38.12 -47.09
C ASN A 358 12.42 38.08 -45.75
N VAL A 359 13.06 38.71 -44.78
CA VAL A 359 12.52 39.31 -43.57
C VAL A 359 11.84 40.66 -43.91
N PRO A 360 10.81 41.08 -43.20
CA PRO A 360 10.85 42.41 -42.58
C PRO A 360 10.84 42.36 -41.06
N GLU A 361 11.81 43.06 -40.48
CA GLU A 361 11.89 43.52 -39.10
C GLU A 361 10.70 44.39 -38.77
N THR A 362 10.07 44.18 -37.59
CA THR A 362 9.58 45.23 -36.75
C THR A 362 9.69 44.80 -35.28
N SER A 363 10.62 45.46 -34.59
CA SER A 363 10.62 45.62 -33.14
C SER A 363 9.54 46.61 -32.71
N PRO A 364 8.90 46.47 -31.53
CA PRO A 364 9.23 47.44 -30.53
C PRO A 364 9.35 46.89 -29.11
N SER A 365 10.30 47.45 -28.41
CA SER A 365 10.49 47.59 -26.98
C SER A 365 9.20 47.71 -26.16
N GLY A 366 9.10 46.94 -25.08
CA GLY A 366 8.16 47.12 -23.99
C GLY A 366 8.78 46.59 -22.70
N ALA A 367 9.30 47.51 -21.92
CA ALA A 367 9.79 47.30 -20.57
C ALA A 367 8.66 46.75 -19.67
N VAL A 368 8.87 45.64 -19.01
CA VAL A 368 8.04 45.13 -17.93
C VAL A 368 8.62 45.60 -16.62
N GLU A 369 7.89 46.51 -16.02
CA GLU A 369 8.07 47.09 -14.69
C GLU A 369 7.85 46.02 -13.62
N LEU A 370 8.88 45.80 -12.80
CA LEU A 370 8.83 44.91 -11.63
C LEU A 370 8.02 45.65 -10.53
N ALA A 371 6.82 45.19 -10.25
CA ALA A 371 6.07 45.60 -9.07
C ALA A 371 6.61 44.89 -7.84
N GLU A 372 7.34 45.60 -7.00
CA GLU A 372 7.69 45.22 -5.63
C GLU A 372 6.43 45.08 -4.78
N VAL A 373 6.14 43.89 -4.31
CA VAL A 373 5.14 43.68 -3.26
C VAL A 373 5.81 43.93 -1.90
N ARG A 374 5.47 45.06 -1.32
CA ARG A 374 5.86 45.46 0.03
C ARG A 374 5.07 44.62 1.04
N VAL A 375 5.76 43.81 1.80
CA VAL A 375 5.22 43.11 2.99
C VAL A 375 5.24 44.13 4.14
N GLU A 376 4.10 44.64 4.55
CA GLU A 376 3.94 45.36 5.80
C GLU A 376 3.89 44.38 6.95
N THR A 377 4.87 44.48 7.83
CA THR A 377 4.88 43.86 9.14
C THR A 377 4.05 44.65 10.11
N GLU A 378 2.90 44.11 10.53
CA GLU A 378 2.21 44.59 11.71
C GLU A 378 2.94 44.11 12.97
N THR A 379 3.76 44.98 13.49
CA THR A 379 4.26 44.99 14.88
C THR A 379 4.26 46.43 15.29
N GLU A 380 3.27 46.83 16.11
CA GLU A 380 3.27 48.00 17.03
C GLU A 380 1.83 48.46 17.32
N ALA A 381 1.16 47.86 18.28
CA ALA A 381 0.11 48.48 19.04
C ALA A 381 -0.29 47.64 20.27
N GLU A 382 0.62 47.55 21.24
CA GLU A 382 0.25 47.19 22.61
C GLU A 382 1.23 47.83 23.60
N GLU A 383 1.16 49.16 23.65
CA GLU A 383 1.66 49.96 24.77
C GLU A 383 0.89 51.29 24.78
N ARG A 384 -0.21 51.33 25.53
CA ARG A 384 -0.64 52.47 26.36
C ARG A 384 -2.04 52.28 26.98
N GLY A 385 -2.02 52.30 28.30
CA GLY A 385 -2.97 53.01 29.11
C GLY A 385 -3.96 52.13 29.90
N GLU A 386 -3.61 51.90 31.14
CA GLU A 386 -4.18 52.53 32.37
C GLU A 386 -5.73 52.63 32.38
N THR A 387 -6.35 51.86 33.17
CA THR A 387 -6.80 52.00 34.58
C THR A 387 -7.48 50.72 35.01
#